data_940b72ca9ca1f725adcb4851a96ae69a
#
_entry.id   940b72ca9ca1f725adcb4851a96ae69a
#
_cell.length_a   1.000
_cell.length_b   1.000
_cell.length_c   1.000
_cell.angle_alpha   90.00
_cell.angle_beta   90.00
_cell.angle_gamma   90.00
#
_symmetry.space_group_name_H-M   'P 1'
#
loop_
_entity.id
_entity.type
_entity.pdbx_description
1 polymer ?
#
loop_
_entity_poly.entity_id
_entity_poly.type
_entity_poly.pdbx_seq_one_letter_code
_entity_poly.pdbx_strand_id
1 'polypeptide(L)'
;MEESIVKVEHLSHRYSIQWAIRDINIEITRNGIYGLLGSNGAGKSTTMNIICGVLKQTEGEVYIKGINLRENPVEAKKHLGFLPQKPPLHMDLTVEEYLVHCANMRLIPAHEVQGAVKDVMGRCGISHFSRRLIRNLSGGYQQRLGIAQAIIHNPDKRA
;
A
#
# COMPACT_ATOMS: atom_id res chain seq x y z
N MET A 1 26.28 -7.87 -0.59
CA MET A 1 25.58 -6.66 -0.10
C MET A 1 24.13 -7.05 0.04
N GLU A 2 23.52 -6.83 1.21
CA GLU A 2 22.08 -7.07 1.37
C GLU A 2 21.33 -6.08 0.45
N GLU A 3 20.45 -6.59 -0.38
CA GLU A 3 19.65 -5.76 -1.29
C GLU A 3 18.62 -4.97 -0.47
N SER A 4 18.55 -3.65 -0.69
CA SER A 4 17.63 -2.78 0.04
C SER A 4 16.18 -3.10 -0.32
N ILE A 5 15.34 -3.33 0.68
CA ILE A 5 13.90 -3.54 0.51
C ILE A 5 13.23 -2.23 0.08
N VAL A 6 13.60 -1.13 0.75
CA VAL A 6 13.18 0.23 0.41
C VAL A 6 14.39 1.13 0.49
N LYS A 7 14.63 1.91 -0.55
CA LYS A 7 15.67 2.94 -0.57
C LYS A 7 15.08 4.25 -1.07
N VAL A 8 15.32 5.30 -0.32
CA VAL A 8 14.89 6.67 -0.62
C VAL A 8 16.13 7.53 -0.65
N GLU A 9 16.36 8.22 -1.76
CA GLU A 9 17.55 9.04 -1.99
C GLU A 9 17.15 10.48 -2.30
N HIS A 10 17.64 11.41 -1.49
CA HIS A 10 17.48 12.86 -1.66
C HIS A 10 16.04 13.30 -1.93
N LEU A 11 15.07 12.64 -1.28
CA LEU A 11 13.66 12.86 -1.51
C LEU A 11 13.23 14.23 -1.03
N SER A 12 12.72 15.04 -1.96
CA SER A 12 12.15 16.35 -1.66
C SER A 12 10.82 16.52 -2.38
N HIS A 13 9.87 17.14 -1.71
CA HIS A 13 8.57 17.47 -2.30
C HIS A 13 8.05 18.80 -1.82
N ARG A 14 7.51 19.58 -2.75
CA ARG A 14 6.86 20.85 -2.48
C ARG A 14 5.44 20.88 -3.03
N TYR A 15 4.56 21.47 -2.25
CA TYR A 15 3.23 21.86 -2.71
C TYR A 15 3.29 23.33 -3.12
N SER A 16 3.16 23.60 -4.42
CA SER A 16 3.37 24.93 -4.98
C SER A 16 4.77 25.47 -4.64
N ILE A 17 4.88 26.50 -3.79
CA ILE A 17 6.14 27.12 -3.36
C ILE A 17 6.66 26.60 -2.02
N GLN A 18 5.81 25.92 -1.24
CA GLN A 18 6.16 25.47 0.11
C GLN A 18 6.68 24.03 0.11
N TRP A 19 7.89 23.86 0.65
CA TRP A 19 8.48 22.55 0.85
C TRP A 19 7.78 21.80 1.99
N ALA A 20 7.27 20.62 1.69
CA ALA A 20 6.71 19.71 2.68
C ALA A 20 7.77 18.78 3.28
N ILE A 21 8.73 18.35 2.46
CA ILE A 21 9.91 17.57 2.85
C ILE A 21 11.11 18.01 2.02
N ARG A 22 12.29 17.85 2.60
CA ARG A 22 13.57 18.15 1.94
C ARG A 22 14.62 17.12 2.28
N ASP A 23 15.32 16.65 1.27
CA ASP A 23 16.49 15.76 1.36
C ASP A 23 16.33 14.59 2.33
N ILE A 24 15.20 13.89 2.23
CA ILE A 24 14.94 12.69 3.03
C ILE A 24 15.70 11.53 2.45
N ASN A 25 16.47 10.85 3.29
CA ASN A 25 17.23 9.66 2.95
C ASN A 25 16.83 8.52 3.91
N ILE A 26 16.35 7.41 3.38
CA ILE A 26 15.91 6.24 4.15
C ILE A 26 16.41 4.99 3.45
N GLU A 27 16.96 4.05 4.21
CA GLU A 27 17.30 2.74 3.70
C GLU A 27 16.82 1.65 4.66
N ILE A 28 16.04 0.71 4.14
CA ILE A 28 15.52 -0.46 4.86
C ILE A 28 16.07 -1.70 4.17
N THR A 29 16.93 -2.43 4.86
CA THR A 29 17.59 -3.65 4.35
C THR A 29 17.06 -4.93 4.99
N ARG A 30 16.37 -4.85 6.12
CA ARG A 30 15.87 -6.00 6.88
C ARG A 30 14.37 -5.97 7.04
N ASN A 31 13.75 -7.14 7.10
CA ASN A 31 12.34 -7.27 7.44
C ASN A 31 12.12 -6.85 8.89
N GLY A 32 11.03 -6.14 9.14
CA GLY A 32 10.68 -5.66 10.47
C GLY A 32 9.52 -4.67 10.47
N ILE A 33 9.22 -4.15 11.64
CA ILE A 33 8.23 -3.08 11.84
C ILE A 33 9.00 -1.79 12.07
N TYR A 34 8.78 -0.81 11.23
CA TYR A 34 9.42 0.50 11.28
C TYR A 34 8.40 1.58 11.57
N GLY A 35 8.70 2.44 12.53
CA GLY A 35 7.87 3.59 12.88
C GLY A 35 8.45 4.89 12.34
N LEU A 36 7.65 5.66 11.61
CA LEU A 36 7.99 7.02 11.20
C LEU A 36 7.36 8.02 12.18
N LEU A 37 8.19 8.61 13.02
CA LEU A 37 7.77 9.53 14.08
C LEU A 37 8.08 10.98 13.70
N GLY A 38 7.30 11.90 14.21
CA GLY A 38 7.50 13.33 14.01
C GLY A 38 6.24 14.13 14.40
N SER A 39 6.39 15.45 14.54
CA SER A 39 5.27 16.35 14.81
C SER A 39 4.27 16.40 13.65
N ASN A 40 3.08 16.93 13.92
CA ASN A 40 2.12 17.21 12.85
C ASN A 40 2.71 18.25 11.89
N GLY A 41 2.58 17.99 10.58
CA GLY A 41 3.17 18.85 9.56
C GLY A 41 4.65 18.54 9.23
N ALA A 42 5.27 17.56 9.88
CA ALA A 42 6.67 17.17 9.60
C ALA A 42 6.89 16.44 8.25
N GLY A 43 5.84 16.27 7.45
CA GLY A 43 5.93 15.61 6.14
C GLY A 43 5.82 14.09 6.15
N LYS A 44 5.46 13.46 7.28
CA LYS A 44 5.32 11.98 7.39
C LYS A 44 4.38 11.38 6.35
N SER A 45 3.17 11.92 6.24
CA SER A 45 2.16 11.45 5.26
C SER A 45 2.61 11.68 3.83
N THR A 46 3.26 12.81 3.56
CA THR A 46 3.84 13.12 2.24
C THR A 46 4.90 12.09 1.86
N THR A 47 5.83 11.80 2.77
CA THR A 47 6.88 10.80 2.57
C THR A 47 6.28 9.42 2.29
N MET A 48 5.33 8.97 3.12
CA MET A 48 4.67 7.68 2.94
C MET A 48 3.89 7.59 1.62
N ASN A 49 3.15 8.64 1.24
CA ASN A 49 2.41 8.68 -0.02
C ASN A 49 3.35 8.59 -1.24
N ILE A 50 4.54 9.17 -1.14
CA ILE A 50 5.54 9.09 -2.21
C ILE A 50 6.14 7.68 -2.28
N ILE A 51 6.55 7.10 -1.14
CA ILE A 51 7.11 5.74 -1.08
C ILE A 51 6.09 4.71 -1.61
N CYS A 52 4.82 4.90 -1.34
CA CYS A 52 3.75 4.02 -1.82
C CYS A 52 3.28 4.34 -3.26
N GLY A 53 3.89 5.33 -3.91
CA GLY A 53 3.58 5.70 -5.29
C GLY A 53 2.19 6.31 -5.50
N VAL A 54 1.62 6.91 -4.46
CA VAL A 54 0.35 7.67 -4.51
C VAL A 54 0.61 9.11 -4.94
N LEU A 55 1.74 9.66 -4.50
CA LEU A 55 2.18 11.01 -4.80
C LEU A 55 3.53 10.96 -5.52
N LYS A 56 3.68 11.77 -6.57
CA LYS A 56 4.95 11.90 -7.29
C LYS A 56 5.81 12.98 -6.61
N GLN A 57 7.06 12.63 -6.32
CA GLN A 57 8.02 13.56 -5.72
C GLN A 57 8.45 14.68 -6.68
N THR A 58 8.91 15.81 -6.11
CA THR A 58 9.53 16.90 -6.88
C THR A 58 10.97 16.53 -7.26
N GLU A 59 11.76 16.06 -6.30
CA GLU A 59 13.17 15.69 -6.47
C GLU A 59 13.47 14.38 -5.72
N GLY A 60 14.56 13.72 -6.11
CA GLY A 60 15.02 12.48 -5.51
C GLY A 60 14.37 11.23 -6.08
N GLU A 61 14.81 10.08 -5.59
CA GLU A 61 14.40 8.78 -6.11
C GLU A 61 13.94 7.83 -5.00
N VAL A 62 13.03 6.93 -5.36
CA VAL A 62 12.54 5.84 -4.48
C VAL A 62 12.70 4.53 -5.20
N TYR A 63 13.31 3.57 -4.53
CA TYR A 63 13.49 2.21 -5.01
C TYR A 63 12.79 1.22 -4.08
N ILE A 64 12.05 0.30 -4.68
CA ILE A 64 11.41 -0.81 -3.99
C ILE A 64 12.03 -2.09 -4.53
N LYS A 65 12.74 -2.84 -3.69
CA LYS A 65 13.54 -4.02 -4.11
C LYS A 65 14.37 -3.73 -5.36
N GLY A 66 15.13 -2.63 -5.32
CA GLY A 66 15.98 -2.20 -6.43
C GLY A 66 15.25 -1.62 -7.65
N ILE A 67 13.91 -1.67 -7.68
CA ILE A 67 13.11 -1.17 -8.81
C ILE A 67 12.82 0.33 -8.60
N ASN A 68 13.22 1.17 -9.54
CA ASN A 68 12.91 2.60 -9.49
C ASN A 68 11.40 2.82 -9.67
N LEU A 69 10.77 3.42 -8.65
CA LEU A 69 9.32 3.63 -8.60
C LEU A 69 8.83 4.63 -9.66
N ARG A 70 9.67 5.57 -10.08
CA ARG A 70 9.33 6.56 -11.11
C ARG A 70 9.36 5.96 -12.52
N GLU A 71 10.37 5.14 -12.78
CA GLU A 71 10.60 4.53 -14.10
C GLU A 71 9.70 3.32 -14.34
N ASN A 72 9.52 2.48 -13.32
CA ASN A 72 8.77 1.22 -13.39
C ASN A 72 7.71 1.12 -12.29
N PRO A 73 6.71 2.03 -12.26
CA PRO A 73 5.76 2.11 -11.14
C PRO A 73 4.88 0.87 -10.99
N VAL A 74 4.50 0.22 -12.08
CA VAL A 74 3.66 -0.98 -12.03
C VAL A 74 4.43 -2.13 -11.39
N GLU A 75 5.68 -2.34 -11.80
CA GLU A 75 6.52 -3.42 -11.27
C GLU A 75 6.86 -3.18 -9.79
N ALA A 76 7.27 -1.97 -9.43
CA ALA A 76 7.54 -1.61 -8.04
C ALA A 76 6.32 -1.82 -7.13
N LYS A 77 5.13 -1.43 -7.59
CA LYS A 77 3.88 -1.57 -6.83
C LYS A 77 3.40 -3.01 -6.63
N LYS A 78 3.89 -3.97 -7.40
CA LYS A 78 3.65 -5.41 -7.13
C LYS A 78 4.24 -5.85 -5.78
N HIS A 79 5.27 -5.16 -5.31
CA HIS A 79 5.94 -5.42 -4.05
C HIS A 79 5.42 -4.57 -2.88
N LEU A 80 4.42 -3.72 -3.13
CA LEU A 80 3.86 -2.80 -2.14
C LEU A 80 2.40 -3.10 -1.83
N GLY A 81 2.06 -3.16 -0.54
CA GLY A 81 0.71 -3.00 -0.05
C GLY A 81 0.56 -1.64 0.63
N PHE A 82 -0.52 -0.92 0.38
CA PHE A 82 -0.77 0.38 0.96
C PHE A 82 -2.16 0.48 1.57
N LEU A 83 -2.20 0.89 2.83
CA LEU A 83 -3.43 1.23 3.53
C LEU A 83 -3.37 2.69 3.95
N PRO A 84 -4.10 3.59 3.30
CA PRO A 84 -4.20 4.99 3.73
C PRO A 84 -4.98 5.12 5.04
N GLN A 85 -4.85 6.27 5.70
CA GLN A 85 -5.55 6.55 6.96
C GLN A 85 -7.08 6.35 6.86
N LYS A 86 -7.66 6.72 5.72
CA LYS A 86 -9.05 6.36 5.37
C LYS A 86 -8.99 5.32 4.25
N PRO A 87 -9.37 4.06 4.51
CA PRO A 87 -9.43 3.05 3.48
C PRO A 87 -10.35 3.48 2.33
N PRO A 88 -9.93 3.31 1.06
CA PRO A 88 -10.73 3.68 -0.11
C PRO A 88 -11.81 2.63 -0.39
N LEU A 89 -12.75 2.47 0.52
CA LEU A 89 -13.78 1.44 0.46
C LEU A 89 -14.97 1.89 -0.41
N HIS A 90 -15.49 0.95 -1.21
CA HIS A 90 -16.71 1.12 -1.98
C HIS A 90 -17.91 0.63 -1.15
N MET A 91 -18.60 1.56 -0.48
CA MET A 91 -19.61 1.26 0.53
C MET A 91 -20.84 0.49 -0.01
N ASP A 92 -21.08 0.55 -1.32
CA ASP A 92 -22.21 -0.12 -2.00
C ASP A 92 -21.92 -1.55 -2.46
N LEU A 93 -20.67 -1.98 -2.32
CA LEU A 93 -20.25 -3.34 -2.64
C LEU A 93 -20.29 -4.23 -1.39
N THR A 94 -20.43 -5.54 -1.61
CA THR A 94 -20.14 -6.53 -0.57
C THR A 94 -18.62 -6.66 -0.38
N VAL A 95 -18.21 -7.23 0.73
CA VAL A 95 -16.79 -7.50 1.03
C VAL A 95 -16.13 -8.31 -0.09
N GLU A 96 -16.80 -9.38 -0.55
CA GLU A 96 -16.29 -10.25 -1.60
C GLU A 96 -16.18 -9.51 -2.95
N GLU A 97 -17.21 -8.79 -3.37
CA GLU A 97 -17.21 -8.00 -4.62
C GLU A 97 -16.08 -6.98 -4.63
N TYR A 98 -15.86 -6.28 -3.52
CA TYR A 98 -14.78 -5.31 -3.39
C TYR A 98 -13.41 -5.97 -3.49
N LEU A 99 -13.18 -7.10 -2.83
CA LEU A 99 -11.91 -7.82 -2.89
C LEU A 99 -11.64 -8.42 -4.26
N VAL A 100 -12.66 -8.92 -4.96
CA VAL A 100 -12.56 -9.34 -6.37
C VAL A 100 -12.13 -8.18 -7.25
N HIS A 101 -12.74 -7.00 -7.06
CA HIS A 101 -12.34 -5.79 -7.78
C HIS A 101 -10.87 -5.43 -7.51
N CYS A 102 -10.45 -5.44 -6.24
CA CYS A 102 -9.06 -5.17 -5.86
C CYS A 102 -8.08 -6.19 -6.46
N ALA A 103 -8.44 -7.47 -6.46
CA ALA A 103 -7.63 -8.53 -7.07
C ALA A 103 -7.41 -8.29 -8.57
N ASN A 104 -8.45 -7.91 -9.28
CA ASN A 104 -8.38 -7.58 -10.71
C ASN A 104 -7.51 -6.34 -10.97
N MET A 105 -7.65 -5.30 -10.15
CA MET A 105 -6.82 -4.09 -10.23
C MET A 105 -5.33 -4.37 -9.94
N ARG A 106 -5.05 -5.40 -9.14
CA ARG A 106 -3.69 -5.88 -8.86
C ARG A 106 -3.17 -6.89 -9.89
N LEU A 107 -3.91 -7.10 -10.98
CA LEU A 107 -3.55 -7.98 -12.09
C LEU A 107 -3.34 -9.45 -11.65
N ILE A 108 -4.09 -9.90 -10.65
CA ILE A 108 -4.11 -11.31 -10.26
C ILE A 108 -4.78 -12.10 -11.40
N PRO A 109 -4.19 -13.21 -11.87
CA PRO A 109 -4.77 -14.02 -12.92
C PRO A 109 -6.20 -14.47 -12.56
N ALA A 110 -7.12 -14.46 -13.53
CA ALA A 110 -8.55 -14.71 -13.29
C ALA A 110 -8.82 -16.01 -12.55
N HIS A 111 -8.05 -17.08 -12.84
CA HIS A 111 -8.19 -18.38 -12.18
C HIS A 111 -7.68 -18.40 -10.72
N GLU A 112 -6.91 -17.41 -10.31
CA GLU A 112 -6.38 -17.26 -8.93
C GLU A 112 -7.20 -16.31 -8.07
N VAL A 113 -8.07 -15.47 -8.66
CA VAL A 113 -8.80 -14.40 -7.94
C VAL A 113 -9.62 -14.95 -6.78
N GLN A 114 -10.41 -16.00 -6.99
CA GLN A 114 -11.27 -16.56 -5.95
C GLN A 114 -10.45 -17.15 -4.79
N GLY A 115 -9.33 -17.80 -5.09
CA GLY A 115 -8.40 -18.31 -4.09
C GLY A 115 -7.76 -17.18 -3.27
N ALA A 116 -7.32 -16.12 -3.94
CA ALA A 116 -6.71 -14.96 -3.27
C ALA A 116 -7.71 -14.23 -2.36
N VAL A 117 -8.95 -14.05 -2.81
CA VAL A 117 -10.03 -13.43 -2.02
C VAL A 117 -10.34 -14.27 -0.77
N LYS A 118 -10.48 -15.59 -0.93
CA LYS A 118 -10.74 -16.49 0.20
C LYS A 118 -9.59 -16.50 1.20
N ASP A 119 -8.36 -16.57 0.72
CA ASP A 119 -7.16 -16.55 1.57
C ASP A 119 -7.07 -15.25 2.39
N VAL A 120 -7.19 -14.10 1.74
CA VAL A 120 -7.05 -12.81 2.43
C VAL A 120 -8.19 -12.54 3.41
N MET A 121 -9.41 -12.96 3.10
CA MET A 121 -10.53 -12.87 4.06
C MET A 121 -10.26 -13.72 5.31
N GLY A 122 -9.71 -14.92 5.14
CA GLY A 122 -9.32 -15.78 6.26
C GLY A 122 -8.23 -15.15 7.11
N ARG A 123 -7.17 -14.66 6.49
CA ARG A 123 -6.04 -13.99 7.17
C ARG A 123 -6.46 -12.75 7.94
N CYS A 124 -7.43 -12.00 7.45
CA CYS A 124 -7.93 -10.77 8.11
C CYS A 124 -9.12 -11.01 9.04
N GLY A 125 -9.62 -12.25 9.14
CA GLY A 125 -10.74 -12.61 10.03
C GLY A 125 -12.06 -11.98 9.62
N ILE A 126 -12.35 -11.89 8.31
CA ILE A 126 -13.57 -11.28 7.74
C ILE A 126 -14.38 -12.23 6.86
N SER A 127 -14.05 -13.52 6.80
CA SER A 127 -14.72 -14.50 5.95
C SER A 127 -16.23 -14.61 6.21
N HIS A 128 -16.66 -14.45 7.44
CA HIS A 128 -18.07 -14.52 7.83
C HIS A 128 -18.89 -13.29 7.35
N PHE A 129 -18.23 -12.26 6.86
CA PHE A 129 -18.85 -11.06 6.30
C PHE A 129 -18.78 -10.98 4.75
N SER A 130 -18.38 -12.05 4.06
CA SER A 130 -18.13 -12.03 2.61
C SER A 130 -19.28 -11.43 1.79
N ARG A 131 -20.51 -11.72 2.15
CA ARG A 131 -21.72 -11.24 1.47
C ARG A 131 -22.33 -9.97 2.07
N ARG A 132 -21.72 -9.40 3.11
CA ARG A 132 -22.23 -8.20 3.77
C ARG A 132 -21.80 -6.95 3.01
N LEU A 133 -22.71 -5.99 2.88
CA LEU A 133 -22.37 -4.66 2.35
C LEU A 133 -21.35 -3.97 3.27
N ILE A 134 -20.35 -3.35 2.67
CA ILE A 134 -19.25 -2.69 3.39
C ILE A 134 -19.78 -1.59 4.31
N ARG A 135 -20.81 -0.84 3.88
CA ARG A 135 -21.45 0.18 4.71
C ARG A 135 -22.00 -0.34 6.04
N ASN A 136 -22.33 -1.62 6.10
CA ASN A 136 -22.90 -2.28 7.28
C ASN A 136 -21.84 -2.92 8.19
N LEU A 137 -20.56 -2.75 7.87
CA LEU A 137 -19.46 -3.17 8.74
C LEU A 137 -19.16 -2.10 9.79
N SER A 138 -18.76 -2.54 11.00
CA SER A 138 -18.17 -1.63 11.98
C SER A 138 -16.85 -1.04 11.47
N GLY A 139 -16.41 0.10 12.04
CA GLY A 139 -15.15 0.74 11.67
C GLY A 139 -13.94 -0.20 11.77
N GLY A 140 -13.91 -1.07 12.79
CA GLY A 140 -12.85 -2.07 12.96
C GLY A 140 -12.82 -3.11 11.82
N TYR A 141 -13.98 -3.58 11.37
CA TYR A 141 -14.05 -4.51 10.23
C TYR A 141 -13.79 -3.82 8.90
N GLN A 142 -14.17 -2.56 8.73
CA GLN A 142 -13.77 -1.76 7.58
C GLN A 142 -12.24 -1.60 7.51
N GLN A 143 -11.59 -1.41 8.66
CA GLN A 143 -10.14 -1.34 8.74
C GLN A 143 -9.48 -2.68 8.36
N ARG A 144 -10.01 -3.81 8.83
CA ARG A 144 -9.55 -5.15 8.43
C ARG A 144 -9.71 -5.39 6.93
N LEU A 145 -10.80 -4.94 6.33
CA LEU A 145 -11.00 -4.99 4.89
C LEU A 145 -9.98 -4.12 4.16
N GLY A 146 -9.65 -2.95 4.70
CA GLY A 146 -8.57 -2.10 4.19
C GLY A 146 -7.20 -2.79 4.20
N ILE A 147 -6.89 -3.55 5.26
CA ILE A 147 -5.68 -4.38 5.32
C ILE A 147 -5.76 -5.50 4.25
N ALA A 148 -6.89 -6.17 4.13
CA ALA A 148 -7.09 -7.25 3.16
C ALA A 148 -6.80 -6.79 1.73
N GLN A 149 -7.33 -5.65 1.31
CA GLN A 149 -7.05 -5.11 -0.02
C GLN A 149 -5.57 -4.77 -0.23
N ALA A 150 -4.88 -4.34 0.82
CA ALA A 150 -3.46 -3.99 0.72
C ALA A 150 -2.56 -5.21 0.50
N ILE A 151 -2.94 -6.39 1.00
CA ILE A 151 -2.12 -7.61 0.96
C ILE A 151 -2.64 -8.70 0.01
N ILE A 152 -3.76 -8.49 -0.67
CA ILE A 152 -4.41 -9.52 -1.50
C ILE A 152 -3.51 -10.09 -2.61
N HIS A 153 -2.61 -9.29 -3.12
CA HIS A 153 -1.65 -9.68 -4.17
C HIS A 153 -0.36 -10.31 -3.62
N ASN A 154 -0.28 -10.58 -2.32
CA ASN A 154 0.89 -11.15 -1.63
C ASN A 154 2.21 -10.46 -2.01
N PRO A 155 2.42 -9.19 -1.63
CA PRO A 155 3.57 -8.41 -2.08
C PRO A 155 4.94 -9.05 -1.75
N ASP A 156 5.01 -9.86 -0.68
CA ASP A 156 6.26 -10.51 -0.24
C ASP A 156 6.52 -11.89 -0.87
N LYS A 157 5.52 -12.52 -1.50
CA LYS A 157 5.67 -13.86 -2.09
C LYS A 157 6.10 -13.86 -3.55
N ARG A 158 6.16 -12.69 -4.18
CA ARG A 158 6.61 -12.53 -5.57
C ARG A 158 8.06 -12.06 -5.60
N ALA A 159 8.92 -12.90 -5.11
CA ALA A 159 10.35 -12.79 -5.36
C ALA A 159 10.71 -13.65 -6.56
#